data_559953808e91f1eccc682f92e3b59bba
#
_entry.id   559953808e91f1eccc682f92e3b59bba
#
_cell.length_a   1.000
_cell.length_b   1.000
_cell.length_c   1.000
_cell.angle_alpha   90.00
_cell.angle_beta   90.00
_cell.angle_gamma   90.00
#
_symmetry.space_group_name_H-M   'P 1'
#
loop_
_entity.id
_entity.type
_entity.pdbx_description
1 polymer ?
#
loop_
_entity_poly.entity_id
_entity_poly.type
_entity_poly.pdbx_seq_one_letter_code
_entity_poly.pdbx_strand_id
1 'polypeptide(L)'
;DTFYNRPFILKRAKKELTDKEMARFKREFDVMNNLSSPYILEVYCYNPDKNEYIMEYMDYTLDGYIAAHNSTLTIIQRKGIAQQILRAFDYLHSKGHLHRDISPKNILIKEYDDTLVVKLSDFGLVKILDSTLTTVNTEFKGYFNDPALVVEGFNTYGIVHETYALTRVIYFVMTGKTNTEKITNQNLRNFVERGLNPDKTKRFQNIRDMISAFKTI
;
A
#
# COMPACT_ATOMS: atom_id res chain seq x y z
N ASP A 1 -6.88 -16.46 19.33
CA ASP A 1 -7.38 -16.12 20.68
C ASP A 1 -8.64 -16.91 20.98
N THR A 2 -8.60 -17.68 22.06
CA THR A 2 -9.72 -18.56 22.47
C THR A 2 -10.88 -17.81 23.11
N PHE A 3 -10.65 -16.61 23.65
CA PHE A 3 -11.70 -15.79 24.26
C PHE A 3 -12.61 -15.16 23.20
N TYR A 4 -12.00 -14.61 22.11
CA TYR A 4 -12.77 -14.01 21.01
C TYR A 4 -13.15 -15.01 19.92
N ASN A 5 -12.65 -16.24 19.99
CA ASN A 5 -12.77 -17.26 18.94
C ASN A 5 -12.39 -16.75 17.54
N ARG A 6 -11.31 -15.96 17.47
CA ARG A 6 -10.81 -15.34 16.25
C ARG A 6 -9.29 -15.46 16.14
N PRO A 7 -8.75 -15.65 14.94
CA PRO A 7 -7.32 -15.54 14.70
C PRO A 7 -6.86 -14.09 14.79
N PHE A 8 -5.66 -13.89 15.34
CA PHE A 8 -4.93 -12.62 15.37
C PHE A 8 -3.49 -12.89 14.94
N ILE A 9 -2.80 -11.86 14.48
CA ILE A 9 -1.37 -11.92 14.21
C ILE A 9 -0.63 -11.24 15.35
N LEU A 10 0.37 -11.92 15.90
CA LEU A 10 1.33 -11.35 16.80
C LEU A 10 2.58 -10.99 16.00
N LYS A 11 2.86 -9.68 15.85
CA LYS A 11 4.10 -9.18 15.25
C LYS A 11 5.07 -8.81 16.35
N ARG A 12 6.25 -9.42 16.32
CA ARG A 12 7.31 -9.19 17.31
C ARG A 12 8.56 -8.65 16.64
N ALA A 13 9.18 -7.65 17.25
CA ALA A 13 10.47 -7.15 16.83
C ALA A 13 11.55 -8.25 16.95
N LYS A 14 12.47 -8.31 15.99
CA LYS A 14 13.61 -9.21 16.06
C LYS A 14 14.52 -8.80 17.25
N LYS A 15 15.22 -9.77 17.85
CA LYS A 15 16.06 -9.53 19.03
C LYS A 15 17.24 -8.59 18.80
N GLU A 16 17.75 -8.51 17.57
CA GLU A 16 18.98 -7.78 17.20
C GLU A 16 18.68 -6.55 16.32
N LEU A 17 17.56 -5.84 16.61
CA LEU A 17 17.28 -4.59 15.92
C LEU A 17 18.14 -3.45 16.46
N THR A 18 18.62 -2.61 15.54
CA THR A 18 19.20 -1.31 15.89
C THR A 18 18.12 -0.37 16.47
N ASP A 19 18.51 0.66 17.22
CA ASP A 19 17.59 1.66 17.76
C ASP A 19 16.72 2.28 16.66
N LYS A 20 17.28 2.48 15.47
CA LYS A 20 16.54 3.02 14.31
C LYS A 20 15.47 2.05 13.80
N GLU A 21 15.76 0.76 13.75
CA GLU A 21 14.81 -0.27 13.33
C GLU A 21 13.73 -0.47 14.39
N MET A 22 14.08 -0.39 15.67
CA MET A 22 13.12 -0.43 16.77
C MET A 22 12.18 0.79 16.73
N ALA A 23 12.72 1.99 16.49
CA ALA A 23 11.91 3.19 16.32
C ALA A 23 10.96 3.09 15.13
N ARG A 24 11.36 2.41 14.02
CA ARG A 24 10.48 2.13 12.87
C ARG A 24 9.37 1.15 13.24
N PHE A 25 9.71 0.08 13.97
CA PHE A 25 8.74 -0.91 14.43
C PHE A 25 7.66 -0.27 15.32
N LYS A 26 8.08 0.58 16.27
CA LYS A 26 7.14 1.32 17.12
C LYS A 26 6.30 2.31 16.33
N ARG A 27 6.89 3.05 15.40
CA ARG A 27 6.20 4.02 14.53
C ARG A 27 5.12 3.32 13.68
N GLU A 28 5.40 2.14 13.16
CA GLU A 28 4.41 1.36 12.40
C GLU A 28 3.14 1.14 13.21
N PHE A 29 3.29 0.67 14.47
CA PHE A 29 2.16 0.51 15.37
C PHE A 29 1.45 1.84 15.63
N ASP A 30 2.19 2.89 16.02
CA ASP A 30 1.63 4.19 16.40
C ASP A 30 0.85 4.83 15.24
N VAL A 31 1.35 4.73 14.00
CA VAL A 31 0.65 5.24 12.82
C VAL A 31 -0.65 4.48 12.59
N MET A 32 -0.61 3.15 12.57
CA MET A 32 -1.82 2.35 12.37
C MET A 32 -2.85 2.58 13.48
N ASN A 33 -2.41 2.66 14.73
CA ASN A 33 -3.29 2.89 15.89
C ASN A 33 -4.00 4.27 15.85
N ASN A 34 -3.38 5.25 15.21
CA ASN A 34 -3.94 6.60 15.05
C ASN A 34 -4.80 6.78 13.78
N LEU A 35 -4.84 5.78 12.90
CA LEU A 35 -5.66 5.80 11.69
C LEU A 35 -6.95 5.01 11.93
N SER A 36 -8.10 5.62 11.65
CA SER A 36 -9.41 4.98 11.77
C SER A 36 -10.09 4.91 10.39
N SER A 37 -10.00 3.75 9.76
CA SER A 37 -10.60 3.51 8.44
C SER A 37 -10.78 2.01 8.21
N PRO A 38 -11.86 1.58 7.56
CA PRO A 38 -12.04 0.17 7.20
C PRO A 38 -10.96 -0.36 6.24
N TYR A 39 -10.19 0.54 5.62
CA TYR A 39 -9.13 0.20 4.67
C TYR A 39 -7.71 0.21 5.27
N ILE A 40 -7.59 0.38 6.58
CA ILE A 40 -6.31 0.31 7.31
C ILE A 40 -6.36 -0.92 8.21
N LEU A 41 -5.27 -1.68 8.25
CA LEU A 41 -5.16 -2.85 9.13
C LEU A 41 -5.28 -2.43 10.59
N GLU A 42 -6.17 -3.08 11.33
CA GLU A 42 -6.36 -2.78 12.75
C GLU A 42 -5.23 -3.35 13.59
N VAL A 43 -4.75 -2.54 14.54
CA VAL A 43 -3.84 -2.95 15.60
C VAL A 43 -4.52 -2.75 16.94
N TYR A 44 -4.25 -3.63 17.91
CA TYR A 44 -5.04 -3.68 19.15
C TYR A 44 -4.24 -3.26 20.36
N CYS A 45 -3.09 -3.87 20.62
CA CYS A 45 -2.28 -3.54 21.76
C CYS A 45 -0.79 -3.71 21.46
N TYR A 46 0.01 -2.85 22.09
CA TYR A 46 1.47 -2.92 22.07
C TYR A 46 2.00 -3.32 23.43
N ASN A 47 2.87 -4.33 23.47
CA ASN A 47 3.59 -4.76 24.67
C ASN A 47 5.03 -4.22 24.60
N PRO A 48 5.39 -3.22 25.41
CA PRO A 48 6.71 -2.61 25.38
C PRO A 48 7.81 -3.53 25.92
N ASP A 49 7.50 -4.42 26.88
CA ASP A 49 8.49 -5.32 27.48
C ASP A 49 9.01 -6.36 26.50
N LYS A 50 8.13 -6.79 25.58
CA LYS A 50 8.45 -7.80 24.57
C LYS A 50 8.65 -7.21 23.18
N ASN A 51 8.44 -5.90 22.99
CA ASN A 51 8.44 -5.22 21.71
C ASN A 51 7.59 -5.98 20.68
N GLU A 52 6.32 -6.18 21.00
CA GLU A 52 5.37 -6.91 20.18
C GLU A 52 4.00 -6.22 20.19
N TYR A 53 3.22 -6.42 19.13
CA TYR A 53 1.84 -5.96 19.08
C TYR A 53 0.95 -6.98 18.38
N ILE A 54 -0.33 -6.91 18.70
CA ILE A 54 -1.37 -7.73 18.11
C ILE A 54 -2.07 -6.95 17.02
N MET A 55 -2.32 -7.59 15.89
CA MET A 55 -3.04 -7.01 14.76
C MET A 55 -4.07 -7.99 14.20
N GLU A 56 -4.98 -7.45 13.42
CA GLU A 56 -6.01 -8.19 12.70
C GLU A 56 -5.39 -9.26 11.78
N TYR A 57 -6.06 -10.41 11.70
CA TYR A 57 -5.69 -11.46 10.75
C TYR A 57 -6.36 -11.22 9.40
N MET A 58 -5.58 -11.25 8.34
CA MET A 58 -6.03 -11.18 6.95
C MET A 58 -5.70 -12.49 6.24
N ASP A 59 -6.52 -12.88 5.27
CA ASP A 59 -6.40 -14.20 4.63
C ASP A 59 -5.27 -14.25 3.61
N TYR A 60 -5.05 -13.13 2.88
CA TYR A 60 -4.05 -13.06 1.80
C TYR A 60 -3.33 -11.72 1.79
N THR A 61 -2.14 -11.72 1.21
CA THR A 61 -1.56 -10.53 0.59
C THR A 61 -2.17 -10.36 -0.82
N LEU A 62 -2.16 -9.16 -1.38
CA LEU A 62 -2.72 -8.90 -2.71
C LEU A 62 -2.03 -9.74 -3.79
N ASP A 63 -0.70 -9.90 -3.74
CA ASP A 63 0.03 -10.75 -4.68
C ASP A 63 -0.36 -12.23 -4.53
N GLY A 64 -0.49 -12.73 -3.31
CA GLY A 64 -0.97 -14.09 -3.03
C GLY A 64 -2.39 -14.31 -3.53
N TYR A 65 -3.28 -13.35 -3.29
CA TYR A 65 -4.67 -13.42 -3.76
C TYR A 65 -4.78 -13.43 -5.29
N ILE A 66 -4.08 -12.50 -5.95
CA ILE A 66 -4.07 -12.43 -7.42
C ILE A 66 -3.44 -13.71 -8.00
N ALA A 67 -2.35 -14.22 -7.42
CA ALA A 67 -1.73 -15.46 -7.90
C ALA A 67 -2.68 -16.66 -7.82
N ALA A 68 -3.45 -16.77 -6.74
CA ALA A 68 -4.40 -17.87 -6.54
C ALA A 68 -5.65 -17.76 -7.43
N HIS A 69 -6.14 -16.55 -7.70
CA HIS A 69 -7.44 -16.31 -8.32
C HIS A 69 -7.37 -15.63 -9.70
N ASN A 70 -6.19 -15.45 -10.28
CA ASN A 70 -6.01 -14.67 -11.51
C ASN A 70 -6.88 -15.12 -12.68
N SER A 71 -7.13 -16.42 -12.83
CA SER A 71 -7.94 -16.99 -13.91
C SER A 71 -9.45 -16.87 -13.69
N THR A 72 -9.89 -16.68 -12.45
CA THR A 72 -11.31 -16.68 -12.05
C THR A 72 -11.85 -15.29 -11.74
N LEU A 73 -10.98 -14.34 -11.38
CA LEU A 73 -11.37 -12.97 -11.06
C LEU A 73 -12.02 -12.27 -12.25
N THR A 74 -13.27 -11.88 -12.07
CA THR A 74 -14.01 -11.06 -13.02
C THR A 74 -13.47 -9.63 -13.06
N ILE A 75 -13.75 -8.90 -14.14
CA ILE A 75 -13.40 -7.47 -14.26
C ILE A 75 -14.06 -6.63 -13.16
N ILE A 76 -15.27 -6.98 -12.72
CA ILE A 76 -16.00 -6.28 -11.65
C ILE A 76 -15.27 -6.44 -10.32
N GLN A 77 -14.84 -7.66 -9.98
CA GLN A 77 -14.07 -7.92 -8.76
C GLN A 77 -12.73 -7.19 -8.77
N ARG A 78 -11.99 -7.21 -9.90
CA ARG A 78 -10.74 -6.45 -10.04
C ARG A 78 -10.94 -4.96 -9.85
N LYS A 79 -12.00 -4.39 -10.45
CA LYS A 79 -12.36 -2.98 -10.24
C LYS A 79 -12.72 -2.69 -8.79
N GLY A 80 -13.44 -3.58 -8.12
CA GLY A 80 -13.77 -3.45 -6.70
C GLY A 80 -12.53 -3.41 -5.81
N ILE A 81 -11.56 -4.29 -6.03
CA ILE A 81 -10.27 -4.30 -5.31
C ILE A 81 -9.52 -2.99 -5.58
N ALA A 82 -9.37 -2.59 -6.85
CA ALA A 82 -8.66 -1.37 -7.23
C ALA A 82 -9.29 -0.11 -6.61
N GLN A 83 -10.63 -0.03 -6.58
CA GLN A 83 -11.34 1.09 -5.97
C GLN A 83 -11.11 1.17 -4.45
N GLN A 84 -11.09 0.04 -3.75
CA GLN A 84 -10.80 0.01 -2.32
C GLN A 84 -9.35 0.46 -2.05
N ILE A 85 -8.38 0.02 -2.85
CA ILE A 85 -6.98 0.48 -2.77
C ILE A 85 -6.93 2.01 -2.93
N LEU A 86 -7.56 2.55 -3.96
CA LEU A 86 -7.56 4.00 -4.20
C LEU A 86 -8.22 4.77 -3.05
N ARG A 87 -9.32 4.28 -2.48
CA ARG A 87 -9.97 4.88 -1.30
C ARG A 87 -9.07 4.83 -0.06
N ALA A 88 -8.35 3.73 0.14
CA ALA A 88 -7.40 3.59 1.23
C ALA A 88 -6.32 4.67 1.17
N PHE A 89 -5.76 4.91 -0.02
CA PHE A 89 -4.74 5.94 -0.22
C PHE A 89 -5.30 7.36 -0.21
N ASP A 90 -6.52 7.61 -0.70
CA ASP A 90 -7.18 8.92 -0.54
C ASP A 90 -7.37 9.26 0.95
N TYR A 91 -7.79 8.28 1.75
CA TYR A 91 -7.86 8.44 3.20
C TYR A 91 -6.49 8.73 3.81
N LEU A 92 -5.47 7.93 3.50
CA LEU A 92 -4.12 8.08 4.03
C LEU A 92 -3.55 9.49 3.72
N HIS A 93 -3.69 9.94 2.47
CA HIS A 93 -3.24 11.27 2.05
C HIS A 93 -4.04 12.40 2.70
N SER A 94 -5.35 12.21 2.95
CA SER A 94 -6.18 13.17 3.69
C SER A 94 -5.73 13.39 5.13
N LYS A 95 -4.98 12.42 5.68
CA LYS A 95 -4.34 12.49 7.00
C LYS A 95 -2.90 13.03 6.95
N GLY A 96 -2.44 13.50 5.79
CA GLY A 96 -1.10 14.03 5.61
C GLY A 96 0.01 12.98 5.61
N HIS A 97 -0.30 11.73 5.29
CA HIS A 97 0.65 10.62 5.30
C HIS A 97 0.96 10.12 3.90
N LEU A 98 2.23 9.80 3.64
CA LEU A 98 2.67 9.01 2.48
C LEU A 98 3.16 7.65 2.97
N HIS A 99 2.73 6.57 2.31
CA HIS A 99 3.07 5.20 2.71
C HIS A 99 4.54 4.86 2.47
N ARG A 100 5.07 5.23 1.29
CA ARG A 100 6.46 5.08 0.86
C ARG A 100 6.96 3.65 0.62
N ASP A 101 6.12 2.65 0.86
CA ASP A 101 6.43 1.23 0.58
C ASP A 101 5.24 0.53 -0.06
N ILE A 102 4.79 1.07 -1.19
CA ILE A 102 3.63 0.55 -1.91
C ILE A 102 4.03 -0.69 -2.69
N SER A 103 3.48 -1.82 -2.28
CA SER A 103 3.64 -3.09 -2.98
C SER A 103 2.43 -4.00 -2.76
N PRO A 104 2.18 -4.99 -3.63
CA PRO A 104 1.11 -5.96 -3.40
C PRO A 104 1.26 -6.78 -2.11
N LYS A 105 2.46 -6.83 -1.51
CA LYS A 105 2.71 -7.52 -0.22
C LYS A 105 2.19 -6.73 0.98
N ASN A 106 2.13 -5.41 0.87
CA ASN A 106 1.68 -4.51 1.94
C ASN A 106 0.20 -4.13 1.81
N ILE A 107 -0.49 -4.74 0.84
CA ILE A 107 -1.94 -4.64 0.65
C ILE A 107 -2.52 -6.01 0.95
N LEU A 108 -3.43 -6.07 1.92
CA LEU A 108 -3.99 -7.31 2.43
C LEU A 108 -5.44 -7.46 2.02
N ILE A 109 -5.87 -8.71 1.88
CA ILE A 109 -7.24 -9.08 1.51
C ILE A 109 -7.85 -9.93 2.62
N LYS A 110 -9.04 -9.52 3.06
CA LYS A 110 -9.94 -10.34 3.86
C LYS A 110 -11.07 -10.81 2.98
N GLU A 111 -11.28 -12.12 2.95
CA GLU A 111 -12.35 -12.74 2.18
C GLU A 111 -13.53 -13.08 3.10
N TYR A 112 -14.70 -12.63 2.73
CA TYR A 112 -15.98 -13.00 3.33
C TYR A 112 -16.81 -13.71 2.25
N ASP A 113 -17.87 -14.36 2.63
CA ASP A 113 -18.70 -15.20 1.73
C ASP A 113 -19.09 -14.49 0.43
N ASP A 114 -19.42 -13.20 0.51
CA ASP A 114 -19.94 -12.41 -0.63
C ASP A 114 -19.11 -11.16 -0.93
N THR A 115 -18.05 -10.89 -0.17
CA THR A 115 -17.31 -9.63 -0.34
C THR A 115 -15.84 -9.76 0.01
N LEU A 116 -15.03 -8.89 -0.61
CA LEU A 116 -13.61 -8.73 -0.34
C LEU A 116 -13.36 -7.40 0.33
N VAL A 117 -12.58 -7.40 1.40
CA VAL A 117 -12.13 -6.18 2.07
C VAL A 117 -10.63 -6.04 1.90
N VAL A 118 -10.21 -4.87 1.42
CA VAL A 118 -8.81 -4.52 1.21
C VAL A 118 -8.33 -3.63 2.35
N LYS A 119 -7.17 -3.94 2.91
CA LYS A 119 -6.54 -3.13 3.96
C LYS A 119 -5.06 -2.87 3.67
N LEU A 120 -4.60 -1.65 3.96
CA LEU A 120 -3.17 -1.31 3.92
C LEU A 120 -2.49 -1.72 5.21
N SER A 121 -1.26 -2.19 5.09
CA SER A 121 -0.39 -2.63 6.19
C SER A 121 1.05 -2.14 5.98
N ASP A 122 1.91 -2.34 6.98
CA ASP A 122 3.34 -2.01 6.98
C ASP A 122 3.64 -0.51 6.80
N PHE A 123 3.31 0.25 7.82
CA PHE A 123 3.53 1.71 7.89
C PHE A 123 4.93 2.10 8.42
N GLY A 124 5.89 1.19 8.43
CA GLY A 124 7.24 1.44 8.96
C GLY A 124 8.03 2.52 8.21
N LEU A 125 7.67 2.84 6.96
CA LEU A 125 8.30 3.87 6.13
C LEU A 125 7.49 5.15 5.98
N VAL A 126 6.33 5.25 6.62
CA VAL A 126 5.43 6.40 6.49
C VAL A 126 6.15 7.73 6.75
N LYS A 127 5.88 8.69 5.85
CA LYS A 127 6.29 10.10 5.99
C LYS A 127 5.07 10.95 6.32
N ILE A 128 5.17 11.75 7.38
CA ILE A 128 4.21 12.80 7.69
C ILE A 128 4.63 14.03 6.90
N LEU A 129 3.75 14.57 6.04
CA LEU A 129 4.07 15.63 5.08
C LEU A 129 4.59 16.91 5.72
N ASP A 130 4.10 17.24 6.93
CA ASP A 130 4.47 18.47 7.65
C ASP A 130 5.60 18.28 8.67
N SER A 131 6.22 17.07 8.74
CA SER A 131 7.30 16.83 9.68
C SER A 131 8.68 17.06 9.08
N THR A 132 9.54 17.77 9.80
CA THR A 132 10.95 17.98 9.47
C THR A 132 11.83 16.75 9.71
N LEU A 133 11.28 15.70 10.30
CA LEU A 133 11.97 14.43 10.60
C LEU A 133 12.06 13.54 9.39
N THR A 134 12.95 13.87 8.47
CA THR A 134 13.28 13.01 7.32
C THR A 134 14.35 12.00 7.74
N THR A 135 14.03 10.72 7.71
CA THR A 135 15.03 9.66 7.86
C THR A 135 15.88 9.56 6.61
N VAL A 136 17.12 10.05 6.69
CA VAL A 136 18.05 10.30 5.57
C VAL A 136 18.58 9.03 4.87
N ASN A 137 18.40 7.83 5.40
CA ASN A 137 18.97 6.59 4.86
C ASN A 137 17.93 5.48 4.72
N THR A 138 16.90 5.67 3.92
CA THR A 138 16.06 4.56 3.48
C THR A 138 16.56 4.11 2.11
N GLU A 139 17.04 2.85 2.02
CA GLU A 139 17.43 2.27 0.74
C GLU A 139 16.21 2.12 -0.17
N PHE A 140 16.41 2.41 -1.45
CA PHE A 140 15.44 2.12 -2.50
C PHE A 140 15.17 0.60 -2.52
N LYS A 141 13.96 0.21 -2.18
CA LYS A 141 13.52 -1.19 -2.22
C LYS A 141 12.20 -1.31 -2.98
N GLY A 142 12.15 -2.23 -3.92
CA GLY A 142 10.92 -2.70 -4.53
C GLY A 142 10.69 -2.30 -5.99
N TYR A 143 10.24 -3.29 -6.74
CA TYR A 143 9.93 -3.22 -8.17
C TYR A 143 8.84 -2.19 -8.52
N PHE A 144 7.93 -1.89 -7.58
CA PHE A 144 6.82 -0.97 -7.80
C PHE A 144 7.19 0.50 -7.64
N ASN A 145 8.28 0.81 -6.93
CA ASN A 145 8.72 2.19 -6.72
C ASN A 145 9.16 2.87 -8.02
N ASP A 146 9.05 4.21 -8.03
CA ASP A 146 9.54 5.05 -9.13
C ASP A 146 11.06 4.91 -9.26
N PRO A 147 11.58 4.46 -10.42
CA PRO A 147 13.02 4.33 -10.64
C PRO A 147 13.79 5.65 -10.56
N ALA A 148 13.13 6.81 -10.73
CA ALA A 148 13.74 8.12 -10.56
C ALA A 148 14.33 8.32 -9.16
N LEU A 149 13.76 7.67 -8.14
CA LEU A 149 14.24 7.73 -6.75
C LEU A 149 15.66 7.15 -6.55
N VAL A 150 16.15 6.33 -7.48
CA VAL A 150 17.54 5.82 -7.46
C VAL A 150 18.53 6.97 -7.63
N VAL A 151 18.19 7.94 -8.50
CA VAL A 151 19.05 9.10 -8.81
C VAL A 151 18.76 10.26 -7.86
N GLU A 152 17.48 10.51 -7.57
CA GLU A 152 17.05 11.68 -6.80
C GLU A 152 17.18 11.50 -5.29
N GLY A 153 17.28 10.24 -4.84
CA GLY A 153 17.30 9.89 -3.44
C GLY A 153 15.90 9.75 -2.81
N PHE A 154 15.76 8.87 -1.86
CA PHE A 154 14.48 8.53 -1.24
C PHE A 154 13.90 9.66 -0.34
N ASN A 155 14.72 10.63 0.04
CA ASN A 155 14.29 11.82 0.77
C ASN A 155 13.38 12.73 -0.07
N THR A 156 13.47 12.69 -1.41
CA THR A 156 12.62 13.44 -2.34
C THR A 156 11.23 12.82 -2.53
N TYR A 157 10.98 11.65 -1.94
CA TYR A 157 9.71 10.95 -2.11
C TYR A 157 8.50 11.83 -1.77
N GLY A 158 7.61 11.98 -2.73
CA GLY A 158 6.40 12.78 -2.64
C GLY A 158 5.21 12.09 -3.33
N ILE A 159 4.08 12.77 -3.40
CA ILE A 159 2.82 12.26 -3.94
C ILE A 159 2.97 11.67 -5.34
N VAL A 160 3.75 12.30 -6.22
CA VAL A 160 3.94 11.83 -7.61
C VAL A 160 4.71 10.52 -7.73
N HIS A 161 5.52 10.16 -6.72
CA HIS A 161 6.16 8.85 -6.62
C HIS A 161 5.18 7.81 -6.10
N GLU A 162 4.31 8.20 -5.19
CA GLU A 162 3.27 7.33 -4.66
C GLU A 162 2.21 6.98 -5.71
N THR A 163 1.76 7.97 -6.49
CA THR A 163 0.83 7.73 -7.61
C THR A 163 1.45 6.89 -8.71
N TYR A 164 2.78 6.99 -8.95
CA TYR A 164 3.52 6.09 -9.84
C TYR A 164 3.43 4.63 -9.34
N ALA A 165 3.79 4.38 -8.08
CA ALA A 165 3.75 3.04 -7.49
C ALA A 165 2.32 2.46 -7.50
N LEU A 166 1.33 3.28 -7.15
CA LEU A 166 -0.08 2.90 -7.21
C LEU A 166 -0.53 2.55 -8.62
N THR A 167 -0.08 3.29 -9.64
CA THR A 167 -0.41 2.95 -11.03
C THR A 167 0.04 1.55 -11.38
N ARG A 168 1.24 1.14 -10.96
CA ARG A 168 1.74 -0.23 -11.16
C ARG A 168 0.91 -1.27 -10.41
N VAL A 169 0.52 -0.98 -9.17
CA VAL A 169 -0.35 -1.87 -8.37
C VAL A 169 -1.73 -2.00 -9.00
N ILE A 170 -2.35 -0.90 -9.43
CA ILE A 170 -3.65 -0.94 -10.11
C ILE A 170 -3.57 -1.75 -11.42
N TYR A 171 -2.53 -1.54 -12.21
CA TYR A 171 -2.30 -2.36 -13.40
C TYR A 171 -2.17 -3.85 -13.06
N PHE A 172 -1.42 -4.20 -12.02
CA PHE A 172 -1.28 -5.57 -11.54
C PHE A 172 -2.65 -6.16 -11.13
N VAL A 173 -3.45 -5.43 -10.38
CA VAL A 173 -4.81 -5.87 -10.01
C VAL A 173 -5.68 -6.14 -11.22
N MET A 174 -5.65 -5.22 -12.21
CA MET A 174 -6.50 -5.30 -13.39
C MET A 174 -6.11 -6.43 -14.35
N THR A 175 -4.84 -6.86 -14.35
CA THR A 175 -4.31 -7.78 -15.38
C THR A 175 -3.64 -9.03 -14.83
N GLY A 176 -3.25 -9.06 -13.57
CA GLY A 176 -2.35 -10.07 -12.99
C GLY A 176 -0.92 -9.99 -13.51
N LYS A 177 -0.56 -8.94 -14.24
CA LYS A 177 0.76 -8.78 -14.88
C LYS A 177 1.50 -7.57 -14.32
N THR A 178 2.82 -7.63 -14.36
CA THR A 178 3.69 -6.51 -13.97
C THR A 178 4.31 -5.79 -15.17
N ASN A 179 4.46 -6.46 -16.32
CA ASN A 179 4.97 -5.87 -17.56
C ASN A 179 3.87 -5.04 -18.25
N THR A 180 4.14 -3.75 -18.47
CA THR A 180 3.21 -2.75 -19.00
C THR A 180 3.38 -2.49 -20.51
N GLU A 181 4.23 -3.23 -21.22
CA GLU A 181 4.53 -2.97 -22.65
C GLU A 181 3.35 -3.26 -23.59
N LYS A 182 2.51 -4.24 -23.24
CA LYS A 182 1.40 -4.68 -24.11
C LYS A 182 0.07 -4.60 -23.37
N ILE A 183 -0.55 -3.41 -23.40
CA ILE A 183 -1.87 -3.17 -22.81
C ILE A 183 -2.88 -3.07 -23.94
N THR A 184 -3.85 -3.99 -23.99
CA THR A 184 -4.86 -4.06 -25.06
C THR A 184 -6.04 -3.11 -24.81
N ASN A 185 -6.47 -2.96 -23.56
CA ASN A 185 -7.56 -2.04 -23.21
C ASN A 185 -7.05 -0.59 -23.26
N GLN A 186 -7.66 0.25 -24.11
CA GLN A 186 -7.21 1.61 -24.36
C GLN A 186 -7.33 2.52 -23.12
N ASN A 187 -8.40 2.38 -22.34
CA ASN A 187 -8.59 3.21 -21.16
C ASN A 187 -7.56 2.85 -20.07
N LEU A 188 -7.31 1.56 -19.86
CA LEU A 188 -6.26 1.12 -18.95
C LEU A 188 -4.87 1.56 -19.42
N ARG A 189 -4.62 1.53 -20.75
CA ARG A 189 -3.36 2.05 -21.33
C ARG A 189 -3.17 3.51 -21.02
N ASN A 190 -4.18 4.35 -21.29
CA ASN A 190 -4.14 5.78 -21.02
C ASN A 190 -3.86 6.07 -19.53
N PHE A 191 -4.50 5.32 -18.64
CA PHE A 191 -4.28 5.43 -17.19
C PHE A 191 -2.83 5.10 -16.82
N VAL A 192 -2.29 4.00 -17.36
CA VAL A 192 -0.93 3.53 -17.07
C VAL A 192 0.11 4.48 -17.66
N GLU A 193 -0.05 4.91 -18.92
CA GLU A 193 0.86 5.87 -19.58
C GLU A 193 0.92 7.20 -18.85
N ARG A 194 -0.23 7.69 -18.35
CA ARG A 194 -0.26 8.88 -17.51
C ARG A 194 0.47 8.66 -16.20
N GLY A 195 0.14 7.61 -15.45
CA GLY A 195 0.68 7.37 -14.11
C GLY A 195 2.18 7.04 -14.09
N LEU A 196 2.68 6.41 -15.17
CA LEU A 196 4.10 6.05 -15.32
C LEU A 196 4.89 7.05 -16.18
N ASN A 197 4.34 8.22 -16.49
CA ASN A 197 4.99 9.19 -17.35
C ASN A 197 6.37 9.57 -16.78
N PRO A 198 7.45 9.57 -17.60
CA PRO A 198 8.78 10.03 -17.16
C PRO A 198 8.76 11.48 -16.62
N ASP A 199 7.98 12.34 -17.26
CA ASP A 199 7.72 13.71 -16.80
C ASP A 199 6.71 13.67 -15.64
N LYS A 200 7.19 13.92 -14.41
CA LYS A 200 6.38 13.89 -13.19
C LYS A 200 5.23 14.89 -13.18
N THR A 201 5.34 16.00 -13.92
CA THR A 201 4.29 17.02 -14.02
C THR A 201 3.06 16.52 -14.78
N LYS A 202 3.23 15.50 -15.64
CA LYS A 202 2.16 14.85 -16.41
C LYS A 202 1.49 13.70 -15.69
N ARG A 203 2.06 13.22 -14.57
CA ARG A 203 1.50 12.16 -13.76
C ARG A 203 0.23 12.60 -13.02
N PHE A 204 -0.39 11.67 -12.33
CA PHE A 204 -1.43 12.02 -11.36
C PHE A 204 -0.81 12.80 -10.19
N GLN A 205 -1.34 13.99 -9.94
CA GLN A 205 -0.82 14.89 -8.90
C GLN A 205 -1.43 14.58 -7.51
N ASN A 206 -2.49 13.79 -7.47
CA ASN A 206 -3.17 13.35 -6.25
C ASN A 206 -4.00 12.09 -6.53
N ILE A 207 -4.50 11.44 -5.46
CA ILE A 207 -5.30 10.22 -5.58
C ILE A 207 -6.67 10.47 -6.20
N ARG A 208 -7.27 11.63 -6.00
CA ARG A 208 -8.61 11.97 -6.57
C ARG A 208 -8.57 12.04 -8.08
N ASP A 209 -7.45 12.53 -8.66
CA ASP A 209 -7.22 12.47 -10.10
C ASP A 209 -7.15 11.02 -10.60
N MET A 210 -6.48 10.13 -9.84
CA MET A 210 -6.44 8.70 -10.16
C MET A 210 -7.82 8.06 -10.08
N ILE A 211 -8.60 8.35 -9.03
CA ILE A 211 -9.98 7.85 -8.86
C ILE A 211 -10.84 8.30 -10.05
N SER A 212 -10.74 9.57 -10.45
CA SER A 212 -11.50 10.11 -11.57
C SER A 212 -11.14 9.44 -12.90
N ALA A 213 -9.85 9.26 -13.16
CA ALA A 213 -9.37 8.55 -14.35
C ALA A 213 -9.74 7.05 -14.33
N PHE A 214 -9.72 6.41 -13.17
CA PHE A 214 -10.03 4.98 -13.04
C PHE A 214 -11.51 4.66 -13.36
N LYS A 215 -12.42 5.61 -13.18
CA LYS A 215 -13.85 5.42 -13.52
C LYS A 215 -14.11 5.13 -14.99
N THR A 216 -13.17 5.47 -15.87
CA THR A 216 -13.30 5.24 -17.33
C THR A 216 -12.83 3.86 -17.76
N ILE A 217 -12.13 3.11 -16.90
CA ILE A 217 -11.65 1.76 -17.16
C ILE A 217 -12.78 0.76 -16.94
#